data_fd2120e3e47a0e07714551f505d76a39
#
_entry.id   fd2120e3e47a0e07714551f505d76a39
#
_cell.length_a   1.000
_cell.length_b   1.000
_cell.length_c   1.000
_cell.angle_alpha   90.00
_cell.angle_beta   90.00
_cell.angle_gamma   90.00
#
_symmetry.space_group_name_H-M   'P 1'
#
loop_
_entity.id
_entity.type
_entity.pdbx_description
1 polymer ?
#
loop_
_entity_poly.entity_id
_entity_poly.type
_entity_poly.pdbx_seq_one_letter_code
_entity_poly.pdbx_strand_id
1 'polypeptide(L)'
;MPSLSAGFDPLVLVLAVAGAAWGFAADRIGARWPKHADGSVRHIDWRTPVVIVFGAVALAAVPNRFGDTAERVLFVGYFATLVLLMATDLDQKLLPDVITLPLIVLGAASLIWGGDSLVTRQPAILAVAGAIIVPGILFAASIPFGAGALGGGDVKFLVSVGLMVGLIRIVLALFCGALVAGVVIFGLLIMRRVTLKSYVPFGPFLIIGAVWAALIPSS
;
A
#
# COMPACT_ATOMS: atom_id res chain seq x y z
N MET A 1 -35.97 -1.52 -3.73
CA MET A 1 -35.49 -0.25 -3.15
C MET A 1 -34.61 -0.60 -1.97
N PRO A 2 -33.29 -0.37 -1.99
CA PRO A 2 -32.46 -0.57 -0.80
C PRO A 2 -32.85 0.50 0.21
N SER A 3 -33.14 0.05 1.43
CA SER A 3 -33.48 0.91 2.56
C SER A 3 -32.34 1.88 2.86
N LEU A 4 -32.61 3.17 2.80
CA LEU A 4 -31.70 4.28 3.14
C LEU A 4 -31.43 4.40 4.67
N SER A 5 -31.53 3.30 5.41
CA SER A 5 -31.11 3.22 6.82
C SER A 5 -29.76 2.48 6.92
N ALA A 6 -28.75 2.92 6.19
CA ALA A 6 -27.38 2.56 6.52
C ALA A 6 -27.00 3.33 7.78
N GLY A 7 -27.40 2.79 8.94
CA GLY A 7 -26.92 3.26 10.23
C GLY A 7 -25.38 3.26 10.19
N PHE A 8 -24.79 4.32 10.72
CA PHE A 8 -23.35 4.46 10.83
C PHE A 8 -22.78 3.24 11.57
N ASP A 9 -21.95 2.44 10.90
CA ASP A 9 -21.29 1.29 11.54
C ASP A 9 -20.25 1.82 12.54
N PRO A 10 -20.45 1.62 13.85
CA PRO A 10 -19.51 2.12 14.86
C PRO A 10 -18.09 1.56 14.69
N LEU A 11 -17.95 0.41 14.02
CA LEU A 11 -16.65 -0.19 13.72
C LEU A 11 -15.80 0.71 12.81
N VAL A 12 -16.42 1.50 11.93
CA VAL A 12 -15.70 2.48 11.08
C VAL A 12 -14.97 3.50 11.95
N LEU A 13 -15.63 4.05 12.97
CA LEU A 13 -15.01 5.01 13.88
C LEU A 13 -13.92 4.37 14.73
N VAL A 14 -14.17 3.18 15.26
CA VAL A 14 -13.18 2.43 16.04
C VAL A 14 -11.92 2.18 15.22
N LEU A 15 -12.08 1.71 13.98
CA LEU A 15 -10.95 1.44 13.09
C LEU A 15 -10.29 2.73 12.58
N ALA A 16 -11.02 3.84 12.43
CA ALA A 16 -10.41 5.14 12.13
C ALA A 16 -9.46 5.58 13.25
N VAL A 17 -9.92 5.52 14.51
CA VAL A 17 -9.11 5.89 15.68
C VAL A 17 -7.93 4.93 15.85
N ALA A 18 -8.17 3.62 15.74
CA ALA A 18 -7.11 2.61 15.80
C ALA A 18 -6.08 2.81 14.68
N GLY A 19 -6.54 3.12 13.46
CA GLY A 19 -5.67 3.40 12.31
C GLY A 19 -4.85 4.68 12.49
N ALA A 20 -5.42 5.73 13.08
CA ALA A 20 -4.69 6.95 13.43
C ALA A 20 -3.61 6.66 14.49
N ALA A 21 -3.94 5.95 15.55
CA ALA A 21 -3.00 5.56 16.60
C ALA A 21 -1.87 4.66 16.03
N TRP A 22 -2.24 3.70 15.18
CA TRP A 22 -1.27 2.85 14.48
C TRP A 22 -0.40 3.66 13.53
N GLY A 23 -0.97 4.61 12.77
CA GLY A 23 -0.21 5.50 11.88
C GLY A 23 0.85 6.30 12.63
N PHE A 24 0.52 6.82 13.82
CA PHE A 24 1.50 7.47 14.68
C PHE A 24 2.59 6.48 15.15
N ALA A 25 2.21 5.28 15.60
CA ALA A 25 3.16 4.25 16.03
C ALA A 25 4.06 3.82 14.87
N ALA A 26 3.50 3.56 13.68
CA ALA A 26 4.23 3.19 12.47
C ALA A 26 5.23 4.26 12.06
N ASP A 27 4.86 5.55 12.11
CA ASP A 27 5.76 6.66 11.85
C ASP A 27 6.92 6.68 12.86
N ARG A 28 6.66 6.42 14.15
CA ARG A 28 7.71 6.37 15.18
C ARG A 28 8.59 5.12 15.06
N ILE A 29 8.04 4.01 14.57
CA ILE A 29 8.82 2.80 14.22
C ILE A 29 9.71 3.12 13.02
N GLY A 30 9.15 3.63 11.92
CA GLY A 30 9.90 4.00 10.72
C GLY A 30 11.04 4.99 11.00
N ALA A 31 10.81 5.94 11.90
CA ALA A 31 11.83 6.90 12.34
C ALA A 31 13.04 6.27 13.08
N ARG A 32 12.94 5.01 13.51
CA ARG A 32 13.99 4.29 14.27
C ARG A 32 14.48 3.04 13.58
N TRP A 33 13.65 2.47 12.73
CA TRP A 33 13.92 1.20 12.08
C TRP A 33 13.42 1.19 10.62
N PRO A 34 14.23 0.74 9.65
CA PRO A 34 15.65 0.33 9.80
C PRO A 34 16.54 1.45 10.35
N LYS A 35 17.69 1.10 10.93
CA LYS A 35 18.61 2.14 11.44
C LYS A 35 19.10 3.03 10.31
N HIS A 36 19.04 4.36 10.52
CA HIS A 36 19.62 5.32 9.57
C HIS A 36 21.14 5.14 9.49
N ALA A 37 21.70 5.40 8.32
CA ALA A 37 23.15 5.26 8.10
C ALA A 37 23.99 6.16 9.01
N ASP A 38 23.45 7.31 9.42
CA ASP A 38 24.05 8.28 10.32
C ASP A 38 23.71 8.04 11.80
N GLY A 39 22.90 7.01 12.10
CA GLY A 39 22.45 6.70 13.46
C GLY A 39 21.42 7.69 14.02
N SER A 40 20.94 8.65 13.23
CA SER A 40 19.95 9.63 13.66
C SER A 40 18.57 9.02 13.84
N VAL A 41 17.73 9.66 14.66
CA VAL A 41 16.30 9.35 14.81
C VAL A 41 15.52 10.57 14.38
N ARG A 42 14.62 10.41 13.41
CA ARG A 42 13.82 11.51 12.90
C ARG A 42 12.86 12.05 13.96
N HIS A 43 12.79 13.37 14.08
CA HIS A 43 11.77 14.06 14.87
C HIS A 43 10.40 14.04 14.17
N ILE A 44 9.36 14.46 14.89
CA ILE A 44 8.01 14.64 14.31
C ILE A 44 8.08 15.75 13.27
N ASP A 45 7.60 15.45 12.05
CA ASP A 45 7.58 16.39 10.93
C ASP A 45 6.29 16.21 10.08
N TRP A 46 6.24 16.78 8.87
CA TRP A 46 5.10 16.71 7.97
C TRP A 46 4.71 15.29 7.55
N ARG A 47 5.61 14.29 7.65
CA ARG A 47 5.34 12.87 7.32
C ARG A 47 4.44 12.24 8.35
N THR A 48 4.62 12.60 9.62
CA THR A 48 3.83 12.05 10.73
C THR A 48 2.31 12.23 10.52
N PRO A 49 1.75 13.44 10.28
CA PRO A 49 0.33 13.58 10.02
C PRO A 49 -0.13 12.85 8.74
N VAL A 50 0.71 12.75 7.71
CA VAL A 50 0.39 11.99 6.49
C VAL A 50 0.16 10.51 6.80
N VAL A 51 1.06 9.88 7.56
CA VAL A 51 0.94 8.47 7.94
C VAL A 51 -0.26 8.24 8.88
N ILE A 52 -0.52 9.16 9.82
CA ILE A 52 -1.69 9.11 10.71
C ILE A 52 -2.99 9.14 9.90
N VAL A 53 -3.14 10.10 8.99
CA VAL A 53 -4.34 10.23 8.17
C VAL A 53 -4.50 9.03 7.25
N PHE A 54 -3.43 8.58 6.61
CA PHE A 54 -3.46 7.38 5.78
C PHE A 54 -3.90 6.15 6.56
N GLY A 55 -3.35 5.93 7.76
CA GLY A 55 -3.73 4.82 8.64
C GLY A 55 -5.20 4.89 9.04
N ALA A 56 -5.68 6.07 9.43
CA ALA A 56 -7.08 6.29 9.78
C ALA A 56 -8.02 5.93 8.62
N VAL A 57 -7.75 6.47 7.42
CA VAL A 57 -8.58 6.26 6.23
C VAL A 57 -8.53 4.80 5.76
N ALA A 58 -7.35 4.21 5.69
CA ALA A 58 -7.18 2.83 5.22
C ALA A 58 -7.92 1.83 6.11
N LEU A 59 -7.79 1.94 7.44
CA LEU A 59 -8.46 1.01 8.34
C LEU A 59 -9.97 1.29 8.44
N ALA A 60 -10.40 2.54 8.44
CA ALA A 60 -11.81 2.92 8.46
C ALA A 60 -12.59 2.41 7.24
N ALA A 61 -11.92 2.20 6.12
CA ALA A 61 -12.55 1.72 4.89
C ALA A 61 -12.84 0.20 4.92
N VAL A 62 -12.19 -0.57 5.79
CA VAL A 62 -12.31 -2.05 5.84
C VAL A 62 -13.74 -2.52 6.09
N PRO A 63 -14.50 -2.02 7.10
CA PRO A 63 -15.85 -2.51 7.36
C PRO A 63 -16.82 -2.32 6.20
N ASN A 64 -16.67 -1.22 5.48
CA ASN A 64 -17.54 -0.89 4.35
C ASN A 64 -17.29 -1.77 3.11
N ARG A 65 -16.11 -2.37 3.02
CA ARG A 65 -15.70 -3.20 1.87
C ARG A 65 -15.83 -4.69 2.12
N PHE A 66 -15.49 -5.14 3.31
CA PHE A 66 -15.42 -6.54 3.66
C PHE A 66 -16.53 -6.88 4.67
N GLY A 67 -17.39 -7.84 4.29
CA GLY A 67 -18.54 -8.25 5.12
C GLY A 67 -18.19 -9.31 6.15
N ASP A 68 -17.31 -10.24 5.78
CA ASP A 68 -16.91 -11.36 6.63
C ASP A 68 -15.85 -10.94 7.67
N THR A 69 -15.96 -11.50 8.87
CA THR A 69 -15.07 -11.18 9.99
C THR A 69 -13.63 -11.61 9.71
N ALA A 70 -13.41 -12.77 9.10
CA ALA A 70 -12.07 -13.24 8.79
C ALA A 70 -11.40 -12.36 7.72
N GLU A 71 -12.16 -11.96 6.68
CA GLU A 71 -11.69 -10.99 5.69
C GLU A 71 -11.34 -9.65 6.34
N ARG A 72 -12.19 -9.13 7.24
CA ARG A 72 -11.91 -7.88 7.97
C ARG A 72 -10.62 -7.96 8.75
N VAL A 73 -10.42 -9.02 9.53
CA VAL A 73 -9.19 -9.22 10.33
C VAL A 73 -7.97 -9.27 9.42
N LEU A 74 -8.04 -10.02 8.31
CA LEU A 74 -6.95 -10.14 7.34
C LEU A 74 -6.62 -8.77 6.73
N PHE A 75 -7.63 -8.01 6.26
CA PHE A 75 -7.39 -6.72 5.61
C PHE A 75 -7.02 -5.61 6.59
N VAL A 76 -7.46 -5.64 7.84
CA VAL A 76 -6.94 -4.77 8.90
C VAL A 76 -5.45 -5.03 9.11
N GLY A 77 -5.01 -6.29 9.22
CA GLY A 77 -3.61 -6.65 9.33
C GLY A 77 -2.79 -6.26 8.08
N TYR A 78 -3.33 -6.54 6.89
CA TYR A 78 -2.69 -6.18 5.63
C TYR A 78 -2.51 -4.66 5.52
N PHE A 79 -3.58 -3.86 5.71
CA PHE A 79 -3.50 -2.40 5.63
C PHE A 79 -2.64 -1.80 6.73
N ALA A 80 -2.68 -2.34 7.96
CA ALA A 80 -1.76 -1.92 9.02
C ALA A 80 -0.30 -2.13 8.60
N THR A 81 0.01 -3.23 7.92
CA THR A 81 1.36 -3.47 7.37
C THR A 81 1.71 -2.48 6.26
N LEU A 82 0.75 -2.12 5.39
CA LEU A 82 0.95 -1.09 4.36
C LEU A 82 1.20 0.30 4.96
N VAL A 83 0.54 0.63 6.09
CA VAL A 83 0.81 1.88 6.83
C VAL A 83 2.25 1.91 7.34
N LEU A 84 2.76 0.78 7.85
CA LEU A 84 4.16 0.70 8.28
C LEU A 84 5.13 0.82 7.11
N LEU A 85 4.85 0.17 5.96
CA LEU A 85 5.64 0.34 4.74
C LEU A 85 5.64 1.78 4.23
N MET A 86 4.49 2.47 4.29
CA MET A 86 4.41 3.88 3.94
C MET A 86 5.31 4.74 4.84
N ALA A 87 5.32 4.46 6.15
CA ALA A 87 6.15 5.20 7.10
C ALA A 87 7.64 5.00 6.81
N THR A 88 8.10 3.77 6.54
CA THR A 88 9.50 3.48 6.23
C THR A 88 9.93 4.04 4.88
N ASP A 89 9.05 4.02 3.88
CA ASP A 89 9.39 4.54 2.55
C ASP A 89 9.42 6.08 2.52
N LEU A 90 8.48 6.74 3.20
CA LEU A 90 8.51 8.20 3.35
C LEU A 90 9.75 8.68 4.10
N ASP A 91 10.28 7.87 5.02
CA ASP A 91 11.45 8.24 5.82
C ASP A 91 12.77 7.92 5.11
N GLN A 92 12.97 6.67 4.75
CA GLN A 92 14.24 6.16 4.26
C GLN A 92 14.22 5.75 2.79
N LYS A 93 13.07 5.85 2.11
CA LYS A 93 12.87 5.37 0.74
C LYS A 93 13.20 3.88 0.59
N LEU A 94 12.79 3.12 1.60
CA LEU A 94 13.04 1.69 1.71
C LEU A 94 11.74 0.95 2.02
N LEU A 95 11.51 -0.15 1.30
CA LEU A 95 10.53 -1.17 1.62
C LEU A 95 11.27 -2.40 2.18
N PRO A 96 11.36 -2.56 3.51
CA PRO A 96 12.19 -3.59 4.11
C PRO A 96 11.71 -5.01 3.77
N ASP A 97 12.66 -5.89 3.42
CA ASP A 97 12.37 -7.29 3.08
C ASP A 97 11.68 -8.06 4.21
N VAL A 98 11.99 -7.71 5.46
CA VAL A 98 11.36 -8.30 6.66
C VAL A 98 9.85 -8.08 6.69
N ILE A 99 9.33 -7.06 5.98
CA ILE A 99 7.91 -6.77 5.87
C ILE A 99 7.36 -7.24 4.52
N THR A 100 8.07 -6.99 3.42
CA THR A 100 7.58 -7.32 2.08
C THR A 100 7.52 -8.83 1.82
N LEU A 101 8.46 -9.63 2.33
CA LEU A 101 8.45 -11.07 2.17
C LEU A 101 7.26 -11.75 2.91
N PRO A 102 6.97 -11.45 4.18
CA PRO A 102 5.75 -11.94 4.83
C PRO A 102 4.46 -11.55 4.10
N LEU A 103 4.39 -10.38 3.48
CA LEU A 103 3.23 -9.99 2.66
C LEU A 103 3.06 -10.87 1.43
N ILE A 104 4.14 -11.30 0.77
CA ILE A 104 4.09 -12.27 -0.33
C ILE A 104 3.56 -13.61 0.17
N VAL A 105 4.07 -14.08 1.32
CA VAL A 105 3.60 -15.34 1.94
C VAL A 105 2.13 -15.25 2.29
N LEU A 106 1.67 -14.12 2.85
CA LEU A 106 0.27 -13.88 3.17
C LEU A 106 -0.61 -13.91 1.91
N GLY A 107 -0.17 -13.24 0.83
CA GLY A 107 -0.86 -13.26 -0.46
C GLY A 107 -0.95 -14.67 -1.05
N ALA A 108 0.14 -15.44 -1.03
CA ALA A 108 0.15 -16.82 -1.50
C ALA A 108 -0.73 -17.73 -0.64
N ALA A 109 -0.66 -17.62 0.68
CA ALA A 109 -1.48 -18.37 1.61
C ALA A 109 -2.98 -18.09 1.41
N SER A 110 -3.35 -16.85 1.12
CA SER A 110 -4.74 -16.46 0.86
C SER A 110 -5.32 -17.15 -0.39
N LEU A 111 -4.51 -17.38 -1.42
CA LEU A 111 -4.91 -18.13 -2.62
C LEU A 111 -5.05 -19.62 -2.35
N ILE A 112 -4.17 -20.20 -1.55
CA ILE A 112 -4.24 -21.61 -1.18
C ILE A 112 -5.50 -21.89 -0.34
N TRP A 113 -5.83 -20.98 0.60
CA TRP A 113 -6.99 -21.14 1.48
C TRP A 113 -8.32 -20.88 0.78
N GLY A 114 -8.38 -19.84 -0.06
CA GLY A 114 -9.62 -19.39 -0.74
C GLY A 114 -9.82 -19.94 -2.14
N GLY A 115 -8.81 -20.54 -2.76
CA GLY A 115 -8.86 -21.00 -4.15
C GLY A 115 -8.87 -19.88 -5.20
N ASP A 116 -9.31 -18.68 -4.80
CA ASP A 116 -9.43 -17.50 -5.64
C ASP A 116 -8.84 -16.26 -4.94
N SER A 117 -8.53 -15.21 -5.71
CA SER A 117 -8.14 -13.93 -5.13
C SER A 117 -9.21 -13.42 -4.16
N LEU A 118 -8.84 -13.14 -2.92
CA LEU A 118 -9.78 -12.69 -1.87
C LEU A 118 -10.54 -11.41 -2.23
N VAL A 119 -9.91 -10.53 -2.99
CA VAL A 119 -10.51 -9.22 -3.33
C VAL A 119 -11.42 -9.31 -4.55
N THR A 120 -11.01 -10.04 -5.58
CA THR A 120 -11.69 -10.05 -6.89
C THR A 120 -12.44 -11.32 -7.18
N ARG A 121 -12.25 -12.36 -6.37
CA ARG A 121 -12.75 -13.71 -6.64
C ARG A 121 -12.30 -14.23 -8.02
N GLN A 122 -11.19 -13.70 -8.53
CA GLN A 122 -10.57 -14.20 -9.76
C GLN A 122 -9.81 -15.49 -9.47
N PRO A 123 -9.76 -16.43 -10.45
CA PRO A 123 -8.98 -17.65 -10.33
C PRO A 123 -7.55 -17.36 -9.88
N ALA A 124 -7.00 -18.19 -8.99
CA ALA A 124 -5.65 -18.04 -8.43
C ALA A 124 -4.58 -17.85 -9.51
N ILE A 125 -4.76 -18.48 -10.68
CA ILE A 125 -3.83 -18.32 -11.81
C ILE A 125 -3.70 -16.87 -12.30
N LEU A 126 -4.81 -16.10 -12.29
CA LEU A 126 -4.77 -14.67 -12.68
C LEU A 126 -4.10 -13.81 -11.60
N ALA A 127 -4.25 -14.17 -10.32
CA ALA A 127 -3.54 -13.49 -9.25
C ALA A 127 -2.03 -13.75 -9.33
N VAL A 128 -1.62 -15.02 -9.56
CA VAL A 128 -0.23 -15.37 -9.79
C VAL A 128 0.32 -14.71 -11.06
N ALA A 129 -0.45 -14.66 -12.15
CA ALA A 129 -0.07 -13.94 -13.36
C ALA A 129 0.16 -12.45 -13.08
N GLY A 130 -0.74 -11.80 -12.33
CA GLY A 130 -0.59 -10.40 -11.90
C GLY A 130 0.67 -10.16 -11.08
N ALA A 131 0.98 -11.09 -10.17
CA ALA A 131 2.15 -11.03 -9.31
C ALA A 131 3.48 -11.23 -10.05
N ILE A 132 3.49 -11.88 -11.21
CA ILE A 132 4.69 -12.12 -12.00
C ILE A 132 4.81 -11.14 -13.16
N ILE A 133 3.75 -10.99 -13.95
CA ILE A 133 3.79 -10.23 -15.21
C ILE A 133 3.98 -8.74 -14.93
N VAL A 134 3.18 -8.17 -14.01
CA VAL A 134 3.18 -6.72 -13.78
C VAL A 134 4.50 -6.23 -13.19
N PRO A 135 4.99 -6.77 -12.05
CA PRO A 135 6.30 -6.35 -11.54
C PRO A 135 7.45 -6.76 -12.47
N GLY A 136 7.32 -7.88 -13.21
CA GLY A 136 8.30 -8.29 -14.20
C GLY A 136 8.44 -7.29 -15.37
N ILE A 137 7.33 -6.81 -15.92
CA ILE A 137 7.34 -5.76 -16.97
C ILE A 137 7.93 -4.48 -16.43
N LEU A 138 7.55 -4.04 -15.22
CA LEU A 138 8.10 -2.82 -14.62
C LEU A 138 9.60 -2.94 -14.36
N PHE A 139 10.05 -4.08 -13.86
CA PHE A 139 11.46 -4.36 -13.66
C PHE A 139 12.22 -4.33 -14.99
N ALA A 140 11.72 -5.02 -16.02
CA ALA A 140 12.33 -5.01 -17.36
C ALA A 140 12.36 -3.59 -17.97
N ALA A 141 11.27 -2.83 -17.82
CA ALA A 141 11.20 -1.44 -18.29
C ALA A 141 12.15 -0.51 -17.51
N SER A 142 12.57 -0.86 -16.31
CA SER A 142 13.51 -0.07 -15.52
C SER A 142 14.98 -0.25 -15.94
N ILE A 143 15.33 -1.37 -16.59
CA ILE A 143 16.72 -1.71 -16.97
C ILE A 143 17.42 -0.61 -17.77
N PRO A 144 16.81 0.01 -18.80
CA PRO A 144 17.45 1.08 -19.57
C PRO A 144 17.80 2.33 -18.75
N PHE A 145 17.14 2.53 -17.61
CA PHE A 145 17.35 3.70 -16.73
C PHE A 145 18.47 3.48 -15.71
N GLY A 146 19.08 2.30 -15.70
CA GLY A 146 20.20 1.94 -14.85
C GLY A 146 19.84 1.14 -13.60
N ALA A 147 20.86 0.56 -12.97
CA ALA A 147 20.69 -0.24 -11.77
C ALA A 147 20.08 0.59 -10.63
N GLY A 148 18.95 0.14 -10.08
CA GLY A 148 18.24 0.82 -9.00
C GLY A 148 17.16 1.82 -9.42
N ALA A 149 16.84 1.93 -10.72
CA ALA A 149 15.72 2.77 -11.18
C ALA A 149 14.37 2.32 -10.62
N LEU A 150 14.17 1.01 -10.43
CA LEU A 150 13.10 0.43 -9.65
C LEU A 150 13.70 -0.30 -8.46
N GLY A 151 13.26 0.02 -7.24
CA GLY A 151 13.73 -0.61 -6.02
C GLY A 151 13.34 -2.09 -5.96
N GLY A 152 14.25 -2.96 -5.50
CA GLY A 152 13.93 -4.38 -5.29
C GLY A 152 12.77 -4.59 -4.29
N GLY A 153 12.61 -3.68 -3.33
CA GLY A 153 11.48 -3.64 -2.41
C GLY A 153 10.14 -3.37 -3.11
N ASP A 154 10.12 -2.42 -4.07
CA ASP A 154 8.92 -2.12 -4.86
C ASP A 154 8.46 -3.33 -5.68
N VAL A 155 9.40 -4.07 -6.29
CA VAL A 155 9.11 -5.30 -7.03
C VAL A 155 8.46 -6.33 -6.12
N LYS A 156 9.05 -6.60 -4.94
CA LYS A 156 8.51 -7.55 -3.95
C LYS A 156 7.15 -7.12 -3.43
N PHE A 157 6.99 -5.83 -3.16
CA PHE A 157 5.72 -5.26 -2.76
C PHE A 157 4.64 -5.50 -3.84
N LEU A 158 4.95 -5.20 -5.11
CA LEU A 158 4.01 -5.42 -6.22
C LEU A 158 3.67 -6.90 -6.41
N VAL A 159 4.61 -7.83 -6.17
CA VAL A 159 4.30 -9.27 -6.14
C VAL A 159 3.21 -9.55 -5.10
N SER A 160 3.36 -9.03 -3.88
CA SER A 160 2.35 -9.24 -2.82
C SER A 160 0.99 -8.64 -3.19
N VAL A 161 0.98 -7.43 -3.77
CA VAL A 161 -0.25 -6.78 -4.25
C VAL A 161 -0.92 -7.63 -5.34
N GLY A 162 -0.17 -8.13 -6.32
CA GLY A 162 -0.69 -8.96 -7.40
C GLY A 162 -1.39 -10.22 -6.88
N LEU A 163 -0.78 -10.89 -5.89
CA LEU A 163 -1.38 -12.07 -5.24
C LEU A 163 -2.69 -11.71 -4.51
N MET A 164 -2.73 -10.55 -3.84
CA MET A 164 -3.91 -10.14 -3.06
C MET A 164 -5.07 -9.65 -3.95
N VAL A 165 -4.78 -8.82 -4.95
CA VAL A 165 -5.84 -8.12 -5.72
C VAL A 165 -6.07 -8.69 -7.13
N GLY A 166 -5.17 -9.52 -7.64
CA GLY A 166 -5.27 -10.12 -8.98
C GLY A 166 -4.79 -9.20 -10.12
N LEU A 167 -4.73 -9.79 -11.34
CA LEU A 167 -4.09 -9.17 -12.52
C LEU A 167 -4.70 -7.82 -12.91
N ILE A 168 -6.01 -7.72 -13.00
CA ILE A 168 -6.66 -6.48 -13.48
C ILE A 168 -6.48 -5.37 -12.46
N ARG A 169 -6.65 -5.67 -11.18
CA ARG A 169 -6.59 -4.66 -10.12
C ARG A 169 -5.19 -4.19 -9.80
N ILE A 170 -4.14 -5.02 -9.97
CA ILE A 170 -2.78 -4.52 -9.82
C ILE A 170 -2.44 -3.47 -10.88
N VAL A 171 -2.94 -3.62 -12.12
CA VAL A 171 -2.79 -2.60 -13.16
C VAL A 171 -3.52 -1.32 -12.79
N LEU A 172 -4.75 -1.42 -12.27
CA LEU A 172 -5.48 -0.27 -11.75
C LEU A 172 -4.79 0.38 -10.55
N ALA A 173 -4.21 -0.42 -9.65
CA ALA A 173 -3.40 0.08 -8.52
C ALA A 173 -2.23 0.92 -9.01
N LEU A 174 -1.48 0.43 -10.00
CA LEU A 174 -0.37 1.17 -10.60
C LEU A 174 -0.83 2.46 -11.27
N PHE A 175 -1.93 2.40 -12.04
CA PHE A 175 -2.48 3.58 -12.70
C PHE A 175 -2.92 4.64 -11.68
N CYS A 176 -3.64 4.25 -10.63
CA CYS A 176 -4.04 5.14 -9.55
C CYS A 176 -2.81 5.72 -8.84
N GLY A 177 -1.85 4.88 -8.46
CA GLY A 177 -0.61 5.33 -7.84
C GLY A 177 0.16 6.32 -8.70
N ALA A 178 0.31 6.04 -10.00
CA ALA A 178 0.97 6.93 -10.94
C ALA A 178 0.23 8.27 -11.12
N LEU A 179 -1.11 8.23 -11.14
CA LEU A 179 -1.94 9.43 -11.22
C LEU A 179 -1.76 10.31 -9.98
N VAL A 180 -1.84 9.71 -8.78
CA VAL A 180 -1.62 10.44 -7.52
C VAL A 180 -0.19 10.99 -7.47
N ALA A 181 0.82 10.21 -7.85
CA ALA A 181 2.20 10.67 -7.96
C ALA A 181 2.33 11.86 -8.90
N GLY A 182 1.72 11.77 -10.09
CA GLY A 182 1.71 12.85 -11.08
C GLY A 182 1.12 14.14 -10.52
N VAL A 183 -0.03 14.07 -9.87
CA VAL A 183 -0.69 15.24 -9.26
C VAL A 183 0.17 15.85 -8.16
N VAL A 184 0.71 15.02 -7.26
CA VAL A 184 1.54 15.50 -6.14
C VAL A 184 2.84 16.11 -6.66
N ILE A 185 3.56 15.42 -7.57
CA ILE A 185 4.83 15.91 -8.12
C ILE A 185 4.61 17.20 -8.91
N PHE A 186 3.54 17.26 -9.72
CA PHE A 186 3.19 18.47 -10.46
C PHE A 186 2.89 19.65 -9.53
N GLY A 187 2.12 19.42 -8.45
CA GLY A 187 1.88 20.44 -7.42
C GLY A 187 3.18 20.94 -6.77
N LEU A 188 4.08 20.01 -6.40
CA LEU A 188 5.37 20.35 -5.80
C LEU A 188 6.29 21.11 -6.78
N LEU A 189 6.22 20.81 -8.09
CA LEU A 189 6.94 21.55 -9.13
C LEU A 189 6.42 22.99 -9.27
N ILE A 190 5.10 23.19 -9.29
CA ILE A 190 4.49 24.54 -9.34
C ILE A 190 4.90 25.34 -8.10
N MET A 191 4.90 24.70 -6.93
CA MET A 191 5.33 25.34 -5.67
C MET A 191 6.86 25.53 -5.58
N ARG A 192 7.62 25.11 -6.59
CA ARG A 192 9.10 25.13 -6.64
C ARG A 192 9.77 24.42 -5.46
N ARG A 193 9.10 23.42 -4.87
CA ARG A 193 9.62 22.63 -3.76
C ARG A 193 10.50 21.48 -4.21
N VAL A 194 10.33 21.03 -5.46
CA VAL A 194 11.13 20.00 -6.12
C VAL A 194 11.51 20.44 -7.53
N THR A 195 12.51 19.80 -8.09
CA THR A 195 12.94 19.97 -9.48
C THR A 195 12.78 18.64 -10.23
N LEU A 196 12.85 18.65 -11.56
CA LEU A 196 12.80 17.43 -12.38
C LEU A 196 13.93 16.42 -12.07
N LYS A 197 14.97 16.87 -11.35
CA LYS A 197 16.09 16.01 -10.91
C LYS A 197 15.94 15.55 -9.46
N SER A 198 14.90 16.00 -8.76
CA SER A 198 14.68 15.58 -7.38
C SER A 198 14.18 14.14 -7.33
N TYR A 199 14.79 13.33 -6.47
CA TYR A 199 14.33 11.96 -6.23
C TYR A 199 13.14 11.98 -5.28
N VAL A 200 11.96 11.63 -5.78
CA VAL A 200 10.72 11.46 -4.99
C VAL A 200 10.49 9.98 -4.76
N PRO A 201 10.25 9.53 -3.51
CA PRO A 201 9.94 8.13 -3.24
C PRO A 201 8.65 7.72 -3.96
N PHE A 202 8.68 6.60 -4.67
CA PHE A 202 7.53 6.12 -5.44
C PHE A 202 6.64 5.17 -4.62
N GLY A 203 7.20 4.51 -3.60
CA GLY A 203 6.52 3.54 -2.75
C GLY A 203 5.21 4.03 -2.13
N PRO A 204 5.14 5.26 -1.54
CA PRO A 204 3.89 5.76 -0.96
C PRO A 204 2.74 5.81 -1.96
N PHE A 205 3.01 6.14 -3.21
CA PHE A 205 2.00 6.20 -4.27
C PHE A 205 1.55 4.80 -4.70
N LEU A 206 2.48 3.83 -4.76
CA LEU A 206 2.14 2.43 -4.99
C LEU A 206 1.25 1.88 -3.87
N ILE A 207 1.55 2.23 -2.62
CA ILE A 207 0.79 1.80 -1.44
C ILE A 207 -0.64 2.39 -1.48
N ILE A 208 -0.79 3.68 -1.80
CA ILE A 208 -2.10 4.30 -1.98
C ILE A 208 -2.89 3.59 -3.07
N GLY A 209 -2.27 3.32 -4.22
CA GLY A 209 -2.87 2.59 -5.31
C GLY A 209 -3.31 1.16 -4.91
N ALA A 210 -2.48 0.44 -4.14
CA ALA A 210 -2.78 -0.90 -3.67
C ALA A 210 -3.99 -0.92 -2.71
N VAL A 211 -4.05 0.01 -1.74
CA VAL A 211 -5.19 0.15 -0.83
C VAL A 211 -6.45 0.48 -1.63
N TRP A 212 -6.38 1.45 -2.54
CA TRP A 212 -7.52 1.83 -3.37
C TRP A 212 -8.03 0.64 -4.20
N ALA A 213 -7.13 -0.10 -4.86
CA ALA A 213 -7.50 -1.26 -5.69
C ALA A 213 -8.14 -2.39 -4.87
N ALA A 214 -7.71 -2.58 -3.61
CA ALA A 214 -8.33 -3.54 -2.69
C ALA A 214 -9.74 -3.11 -2.26
N LEU A 215 -9.99 -1.80 -2.18
CA LEU A 215 -11.26 -1.23 -1.72
C LEU A 215 -12.32 -1.12 -2.82
N ILE A 216 -11.97 -1.18 -4.11
CA ILE A 216 -12.96 -1.16 -5.20
C ILE A 216 -13.90 -2.37 -5.04
N PRO A 217 -15.24 -2.19 -5.09
CA PRO A 217 -16.18 -3.31 -5.09
C PRO A 217 -15.93 -4.27 -6.25
N SER A 218 -16.11 -5.57 -6.03
CA SER A 218 -16.17 -6.55 -7.11
C SER A 218 -17.53 -6.40 -7.79
N SER A 219 -17.51 -5.99 -9.06
CA SER A 219 -18.69 -6.01 -9.93
C SER A 219 -19.13 -7.42 -10.22
#